data_97834f035a814a8c3dbd85acc50ba7dc
#
_entry.id   97834f035a814a8c3dbd85acc50ba7dc
#
_cell.length_a   1.000
_cell.length_b   1.000
_cell.length_c   1.000
_cell.angle_alpha   90.00
_cell.angle_beta   90.00
_cell.angle_gamma   90.00
#
_symmetry.space_group_name_H-M   'P 1'
#
loop_
_entity.id
_entity.type
_entity.pdbx_description
1 polymer ?
#
loop_
_entity_poly.entity_id
_entity_poly.type
_entity_poly.pdbx_seq_one_letter_code
_entity_poly.pdbx_strand_id
1 'polypeptide(L)'
;MSDQPLNVLFLCTGNSARSILGEAILSHDGEGRFKAYSAGSNPTGKVNPWAVHTLKTLGYPAEGYASKSWSEFADGPEFDLIFTVCDSAAAETCPVWPGRPTSAHWGIPDPAAVEGSDAEKAAAFLDAFRMLKRRIDLMLALPIASLEQIALREKLQAIGHEADKQ
;
A
#
# COMPACT_ATOMS: atom_id res chain seq x y z
N MET A 1 15.09 -20.24 -11.57
CA MET A 1 13.75 -19.73 -11.22
C MET A 1 13.79 -19.19 -9.82
N SER A 2 13.44 -17.93 -9.67
CA SER A 2 13.45 -17.32 -8.35
C SER A 2 12.11 -17.55 -7.66
N ASP A 3 12.14 -18.27 -6.55
CA ASP A 3 10.97 -18.49 -5.72
C ASP A 3 10.88 -17.48 -4.59
N GLN A 4 11.75 -16.46 -4.60
CA GLN A 4 11.73 -15.44 -3.58
C GLN A 4 10.58 -14.47 -3.81
N PRO A 5 9.84 -14.11 -2.76
CA PRO A 5 8.77 -13.14 -2.90
C PRO A 5 9.31 -11.77 -3.28
N LEU A 6 8.50 -11.02 -4.02
CA LEU A 6 8.83 -9.63 -4.34
C LEU A 6 8.55 -8.76 -3.12
N ASN A 7 9.48 -7.86 -2.82
CA ASN A 7 9.31 -6.91 -1.73
C ASN A 7 8.56 -5.68 -2.21
N VAL A 8 7.44 -5.37 -1.57
CA VAL A 8 6.56 -4.27 -1.95
C VAL A 8 6.37 -3.33 -0.78
N LEU A 9 6.57 -2.04 -1.02
CA LEU A 9 6.42 -1.00 0.00
C LEU A 9 5.25 -0.08 -0.35
N PHE A 10 4.33 0.09 0.60
CA PHE A 10 3.26 1.07 0.51
C PHE A 10 3.64 2.30 1.32
N LEU A 11 3.65 3.46 0.68
CA LEU A 11 4.02 4.73 1.31
C LEU A 11 2.82 5.64 1.46
N CYS A 12 2.70 6.23 2.63
CA CYS A 12 1.72 7.25 2.96
C CYS A 12 2.42 8.24 3.90
N THR A 13 1.84 9.40 4.14
CA THR A 13 2.47 10.36 5.04
C THR A 13 2.50 9.84 6.47
N GLY A 14 1.35 9.46 7.03
CA GLY A 14 1.24 9.09 8.44
C GLY A 14 1.51 7.63 8.75
N ASN A 15 1.49 6.76 7.76
CA ASN A 15 1.60 5.30 7.96
C ASN A 15 0.67 4.82 9.08
N SER A 16 -0.58 5.22 9.03
CA SER A 16 -1.55 4.85 10.07
C SER A 16 -2.80 4.17 9.52
N ALA A 17 -3.17 4.43 8.27
CA ALA A 17 -4.40 3.92 7.67
C ALA A 17 -4.16 3.31 6.29
N ARG A 18 -4.06 4.14 5.23
CA ARG A 18 -4.02 3.66 3.84
C ARG A 18 -2.87 2.70 3.56
N SER A 19 -1.66 3.03 3.94
CA SER A 19 -0.50 2.16 3.70
C SER A 19 -0.58 0.88 4.55
N ILE A 20 -1.14 0.96 5.74
CA ILE A 20 -1.35 -0.22 6.59
C ILE A 20 -2.35 -1.18 5.94
N LEU A 21 -3.45 -0.63 5.41
CA LEU A 21 -4.43 -1.45 4.68
C LEU A 21 -3.79 -2.13 3.47
N GLY A 22 -2.98 -1.40 2.71
CA GLY A 22 -2.27 -1.99 1.57
C GLY A 22 -1.34 -3.12 1.97
N GLU A 23 -0.55 -2.90 3.01
CA GLU A 23 0.34 -3.94 3.54
C GLU A 23 -0.44 -5.19 3.96
N ALA A 24 -1.55 -5.01 4.68
CA ALA A 24 -2.35 -6.12 5.17
C ALA A 24 -3.00 -6.91 4.03
N ILE A 25 -3.56 -6.22 3.04
CA ILE A 25 -4.21 -6.87 1.91
C ILE A 25 -3.20 -7.69 1.12
N LEU A 26 -2.06 -7.10 0.78
CA LEU A 26 -1.07 -7.79 -0.03
C LEU A 26 -0.40 -8.92 0.73
N SER A 27 -0.14 -8.75 2.02
CA SER A 27 0.44 -9.81 2.85
C SER A 27 -0.45 -11.06 2.86
N HIS A 28 -1.76 -10.85 2.86
CA HIS A 28 -2.72 -11.96 2.85
C HIS A 28 -2.97 -12.49 1.44
N ASP A 29 -3.33 -11.60 0.53
CA ASP A 29 -3.78 -12.00 -0.82
C ASP A 29 -2.63 -12.40 -1.74
N GLY A 30 -1.42 -11.95 -1.43
CA GLY A 30 -0.23 -12.28 -2.22
C GLY A 30 0.28 -13.70 -2.04
N GLU A 31 -0.15 -14.39 -1.02
CA GLU A 31 0.10 -15.82 -0.77
C GLU A 31 1.53 -16.29 -1.04
N GLY A 32 2.50 -15.62 -0.43
CA GLY A 32 3.91 -15.99 -0.56
C GLY A 32 4.60 -15.46 -1.82
N ARG A 33 3.87 -14.89 -2.76
CA ARG A 33 4.46 -14.26 -3.96
C ARG A 33 5.02 -12.88 -3.65
N PHE A 34 4.51 -12.23 -2.62
CA PHE A 34 4.87 -10.87 -2.24
C PHE A 34 5.12 -10.79 -0.75
N LYS A 35 6.07 -9.95 -0.39
CA LYS A 35 6.30 -9.59 1.00
C LYS A 35 6.03 -8.09 1.12
N ALA A 36 5.00 -7.74 1.87
CA ALA A 36 4.50 -6.37 1.94
C ALA A 36 5.03 -5.62 3.15
N TYR A 37 5.27 -4.34 2.96
CA TYR A 37 5.76 -3.41 3.97
C TYR A 37 5.00 -2.11 3.85
N SER A 38 5.02 -1.30 4.89
CA SER A 38 4.49 0.05 4.83
C SER A 38 5.35 1.00 5.65
N ALA A 39 5.34 2.29 5.27
CA ALA A 39 6.07 3.32 5.98
C ALA A 39 5.47 4.69 5.65
N GLY A 40 5.89 5.71 6.37
CA GLY A 40 5.47 7.07 6.14
C GLY A 40 6.61 8.06 6.24
N SER A 41 6.45 9.21 5.61
CA SER A 41 7.42 10.30 5.70
C SER A 41 7.34 11.01 7.05
N ASN A 42 6.16 11.01 7.66
CA ASN A 42 5.90 11.63 8.95
C ASN A 42 4.94 10.74 9.75
N PRO A 43 5.43 9.60 10.26
CA PRO A 43 4.56 8.63 10.90
C PRO A 43 3.92 9.16 12.18
N THR A 44 2.65 8.79 12.38
CA THR A 44 1.92 9.19 13.60
C THR A 44 2.35 8.40 14.82
N GLY A 45 3.02 7.27 14.62
CA GLY A 45 3.43 6.38 15.71
C GLY A 45 2.37 5.38 16.14
N LYS A 46 1.17 5.48 15.60
CA LYS A 46 0.06 4.59 15.95
C LYS A 46 -0.73 4.18 14.73
N VAL A 47 -1.07 2.89 14.65
CA VAL A 47 -1.99 2.39 13.63
C VAL A 47 -3.40 2.90 13.97
N ASN A 48 -4.13 3.37 12.96
CA ASN A 48 -5.47 3.89 13.16
C ASN A 48 -6.43 2.77 13.59
N PRO A 49 -7.19 2.96 14.68
CA PRO A 49 -8.12 1.91 15.16
C PRO A 49 -9.16 1.48 14.13
N TRP A 50 -9.58 2.39 13.25
CA TRP A 50 -10.55 2.06 12.20
C TRP A 50 -9.94 1.16 11.11
N ALA A 51 -8.63 1.28 10.85
CA ALA A 51 -7.94 0.36 9.96
C ALA A 51 -7.97 -1.04 10.55
N VAL A 52 -7.66 -1.18 11.83
CA VAL A 52 -7.71 -2.46 12.54
C VAL A 52 -9.13 -3.03 12.52
N HIS A 53 -10.12 -2.20 12.82
CA HIS A 53 -11.53 -2.61 12.81
C HIS A 53 -11.95 -3.14 11.43
N THR A 54 -11.58 -2.44 10.37
CA THR A 54 -11.92 -2.84 9.01
C THR A 54 -11.31 -4.19 8.66
N LEU A 55 -10.03 -4.39 8.99
CA LEU A 55 -9.35 -5.65 8.74
C LEU A 55 -10.01 -6.81 9.49
N LYS A 56 -10.33 -6.61 10.77
CA LYS A 56 -10.99 -7.63 11.57
C LYS A 56 -12.37 -7.98 11.00
N THR A 57 -13.14 -6.97 10.62
CA THR A 57 -14.48 -7.17 10.07
C THR A 57 -14.45 -7.99 8.80
N LEU A 58 -13.41 -7.83 7.99
CA LEU A 58 -13.28 -8.51 6.70
C LEU A 58 -12.50 -9.83 6.78
N GLY A 59 -12.08 -10.22 7.99
CA GLY A 59 -11.38 -11.48 8.18
C GLY A 59 -9.90 -11.46 7.84
N TYR A 60 -9.29 -10.29 7.76
CA TYR A 60 -7.86 -10.14 7.51
C TYR A 60 -7.09 -10.09 8.83
N PRO A 61 -5.82 -10.55 8.84
CA PRO A 61 -4.97 -10.31 10.01
C PRO A 61 -4.89 -8.83 10.32
N ALA A 62 -5.09 -8.47 11.58
CA ALA A 62 -5.19 -7.07 11.99
C ALA A 62 -4.14 -6.68 13.04
N GLU A 63 -3.24 -7.57 13.39
CA GLU A 63 -2.20 -7.33 14.39
C GLU A 63 -0.81 -7.42 13.77
N GLY A 64 0.15 -6.81 14.44
CA GLY A 64 1.54 -6.85 14.01
C GLY A 64 1.96 -5.69 13.12
N TYR A 65 1.07 -4.75 12.86
CA TYR A 65 1.39 -3.57 12.06
C TYR A 65 1.85 -2.43 12.96
N ALA A 66 2.74 -1.58 12.42
CA ALA A 66 3.25 -0.44 13.17
C ALA A 66 3.38 0.77 12.25
N SER A 67 3.14 1.95 12.81
CA SER A 67 3.38 3.21 12.12
C SER A 67 4.86 3.54 12.26
N LYS A 68 5.56 3.64 11.15
CA LYS A 68 7.02 3.79 11.15
C LYS A 68 7.49 4.69 10.02
N SER A 69 8.69 5.26 10.22
CA SER A 69 9.30 6.12 9.22
C SER A 69 9.92 5.29 8.08
N TRP A 70 9.86 5.84 6.88
CA TRP A 70 10.55 5.25 5.72
C TRP A 70 12.06 5.14 5.93
N SER A 71 12.63 5.96 6.83
CA SER A 71 14.07 5.89 7.13
C SER A 71 14.48 4.54 7.75
N GLU A 72 13.54 3.80 8.31
CA GLU A 72 13.81 2.46 8.83
C GLU A 72 14.20 1.48 7.74
N PHE A 73 13.86 1.80 6.50
CA PHE A 73 14.19 0.94 5.35
C PHE A 73 15.36 1.47 4.51
N ALA A 74 16.08 2.47 5.00
CA ALA A 74 17.18 3.07 4.25
C ALA A 74 18.29 2.06 3.91
N ASP A 75 18.52 1.10 4.79
CA ASP A 75 19.54 0.06 4.60
C ASP A 75 18.97 -1.28 4.13
N GLY A 76 17.73 -1.26 3.68
CA GLY A 76 17.08 -2.46 3.17
C GLY A 76 15.85 -2.85 3.94
N PRO A 77 15.09 -3.84 3.48
CA PRO A 77 15.37 -4.67 2.31
C PRO A 77 15.31 -3.89 1.00
N GLU A 78 15.82 -4.49 -0.08
CA GLU A 78 15.63 -3.89 -1.39
C GLU A 78 14.19 -4.12 -1.82
N PHE A 79 13.51 -3.05 -2.24
CA PHE A 79 12.14 -3.15 -2.71
C PHE A 79 12.10 -3.33 -4.21
N ASP A 80 11.22 -4.21 -4.65
CA ASP A 80 10.97 -4.43 -6.07
C ASP A 80 9.91 -3.46 -6.58
N LEU A 81 8.91 -3.18 -5.75
CA LEU A 81 7.80 -2.28 -6.09
C LEU A 81 7.53 -1.31 -4.94
N ILE A 82 7.25 -0.06 -5.29
CA ILE A 82 6.85 0.95 -4.29
C ILE A 82 5.59 1.66 -4.79
N PHE A 83 4.57 1.71 -3.93
CA PHE A 83 3.32 2.40 -4.23
C PHE A 83 3.08 3.53 -3.25
N THR A 84 2.86 4.74 -3.75
CA THR A 84 2.38 5.84 -2.93
C THR A 84 0.86 5.82 -2.95
N VAL A 85 0.24 5.82 -1.77
CA VAL A 85 -1.20 5.69 -1.65
C VAL A 85 -1.90 6.98 -1.17
N CYS A 86 -1.14 8.02 -0.95
CA CYS A 86 -1.67 9.36 -0.72
C CYS A 86 -0.92 10.39 -1.55
N ASP A 87 -1.63 11.47 -1.94
CA ASP A 87 -1.05 12.48 -2.82
C ASP A 87 0.13 13.21 -2.16
N SER A 88 0.06 13.42 -0.84
CA SER A 88 1.15 14.08 -0.11
C SER A 88 2.44 13.28 -0.20
N ALA A 89 2.38 11.96 -0.06
CA ALA A 89 3.58 11.12 -0.15
C ALA A 89 4.18 11.15 -1.55
N ALA A 90 3.32 11.21 -2.58
CA ALA A 90 3.79 11.29 -3.96
C ALA A 90 4.50 12.62 -4.26
N ALA A 91 4.08 13.70 -3.59
CA ALA A 91 4.65 15.04 -3.79
C ALA A 91 5.92 15.26 -2.98
N GLU A 92 6.20 14.43 -1.98
CA GLU A 92 7.37 14.58 -1.13
C GLU A 92 8.63 14.04 -1.80
N THR A 93 9.77 14.60 -1.41
CA THR A 93 11.05 14.09 -1.89
C THR A 93 11.34 12.76 -1.24
N CYS A 94 11.22 11.69 -2.00
CA CYS A 94 11.52 10.35 -1.50
C CYS A 94 13.02 10.11 -1.39
N PRO A 95 13.46 9.32 -0.41
CA PRO A 95 14.85 8.87 -0.39
C PRO A 95 15.15 8.01 -1.63
N VAL A 96 16.44 7.92 -1.95
CA VAL A 96 16.88 7.01 -3.01
C VAL A 96 16.86 5.60 -2.43
N TRP A 97 16.06 4.74 -3.03
CA TRP A 97 15.92 3.37 -2.58
C TRP A 97 16.93 2.46 -3.25
N PRO A 98 17.58 1.55 -2.48
CA PRO A 98 18.47 0.57 -3.09
C PRO A 98 17.74 -0.30 -4.11
N GLY A 99 18.42 -0.70 -5.19
CA GLY A 99 17.85 -1.64 -6.14
C GLY A 99 16.97 -1.05 -7.22
N ARG A 100 16.75 0.25 -7.23
CA ARG A 100 15.91 0.94 -8.22
C ARG A 100 14.53 0.31 -8.40
N PRO A 101 13.70 0.35 -7.37
CA PRO A 101 12.37 -0.26 -7.45
C PRO A 101 11.48 0.41 -8.50
N THR A 102 10.57 -0.37 -9.05
CA THR A 102 9.51 0.16 -9.89
C THR A 102 8.47 0.83 -9.00
N SER A 103 8.06 2.05 -9.32
CA SER A 103 7.12 2.78 -8.49
C SER A 103 5.89 3.23 -9.28
N ALA A 104 4.78 3.34 -8.58
CA ALA A 104 3.53 3.86 -9.13
C ALA A 104 2.76 4.61 -8.05
N HIS A 105 1.92 5.54 -8.47
CA HIS A 105 1.04 6.26 -7.55
C HIS A 105 -0.36 5.64 -7.58
N TRP A 106 -0.78 5.12 -6.45
CA TRP A 106 -2.09 4.49 -6.25
C TRP A 106 -2.90 5.28 -5.21
N GLY A 107 -3.02 6.59 -5.41
CA GLY A 107 -3.67 7.47 -4.46
C GLY A 107 -5.14 7.15 -4.24
N ILE A 108 -5.57 7.25 -2.99
CA ILE A 108 -6.96 7.12 -2.60
C ILE A 108 -7.28 8.20 -1.58
N PRO A 109 -8.57 8.58 -1.44
CA PRO A 109 -8.97 9.55 -0.42
C PRO A 109 -8.59 9.07 0.98
N ASP A 110 -8.28 10.01 1.87
CA ASP A 110 -7.90 9.69 3.24
C ASP A 110 -9.14 9.37 4.08
N PRO A 111 -9.35 8.10 4.46
CA PRO A 111 -10.50 7.74 5.28
C PRO A 111 -10.43 8.32 6.69
N ALA A 112 -9.23 8.60 7.19
CA ALA A 112 -9.04 9.17 8.52
C ALA A 112 -9.45 10.65 8.58
N ALA A 113 -9.58 11.32 7.44
CA ALA A 113 -10.02 12.71 7.37
C ALA A 113 -11.54 12.85 7.44
N VAL A 114 -12.28 11.76 7.34
CA VAL A 114 -13.74 11.80 7.38
C VAL A 114 -14.21 12.14 8.79
N GLU A 115 -15.03 13.17 8.90
CA GLU A 115 -15.67 13.56 10.15
C GLU A 115 -17.13 13.08 10.12
N GLY A 116 -17.67 12.76 11.30
CA GLY A 116 -19.05 12.31 11.39
C GLY A 116 -19.20 11.16 12.36
N SER A 117 -20.25 10.37 12.15
CA SER A 117 -20.57 9.24 13.01
C SER A 117 -19.59 8.07 12.81
N ASP A 118 -19.61 7.14 13.75
CA ASP A 118 -18.82 5.92 13.64
C ASP A 118 -19.20 5.13 12.38
N ALA A 119 -20.48 5.12 12.01
CA ALA A 119 -20.93 4.46 10.79
C ALA A 119 -20.32 5.10 9.54
N GLU A 120 -20.23 6.44 9.51
CA GLU A 120 -19.62 7.15 8.39
C GLU A 120 -18.11 6.89 8.31
N LYS A 121 -17.43 6.85 9.44
CA LYS A 121 -16.01 6.53 9.48
C LYS A 121 -15.74 5.10 9.06
N ALA A 122 -16.54 4.16 9.54
CA ALA A 122 -16.43 2.76 9.14
C ALA A 122 -16.63 2.60 7.64
N ALA A 123 -17.60 3.30 7.06
CA ALA A 123 -17.86 3.27 5.62
C ALA A 123 -16.68 3.81 4.82
N ALA A 124 -16.07 4.90 5.28
CA ALA A 124 -14.91 5.50 4.61
C ALA A 124 -13.72 4.55 4.58
N PHE A 125 -13.46 3.86 5.69
CA PHE A 125 -12.38 2.88 5.76
C PHE A 125 -12.66 1.66 4.91
N LEU A 126 -13.92 1.23 4.85
CA LEU A 126 -14.32 0.12 3.97
C LEU A 126 -14.13 0.50 2.50
N ASP A 127 -14.48 1.72 2.10
CA ASP A 127 -14.27 2.19 0.74
C ASP A 127 -12.78 2.24 0.40
N ALA A 128 -11.95 2.73 1.33
CA ALA A 128 -10.49 2.76 1.14
C ALA A 128 -9.95 1.34 0.95
N PHE A 129 -10.41 0.41 1.77
CA PHE A 129 -10.03 -1.00 1.64
C PHE A 129 -10.38 -1.55 0.26
N ARG A 130 -11.60 -1.29 -0.20
CA ARG A 130 -12.08 -1.78 -1.50
C ARG A 130 -11.27 -1.22 -2.66
N MET A 131 -10.92 0.07 -2.61
CA MET A 131 -10.10 0.70 -3.64
C MET A 131 -8.72 0.07 -3.72
N LEU A 132 -8.09 -0.14 -2.57
CA LEU A 132 -6.77 -0.78 -2.51
C LEU A 132 -6.84 -2.23 -2.96
N LYS A 133 -7.85 -2.97 -2.49
CA LYS A 133 -8.01 -4.38 -2.87
C LYS A 133 -8.19 -4.52 -4.38
N ARG A 134 -8.98 -3.64 -5.01
CA ARG A 134 -9.16 -3.68 -6.45
C ARG A 134 -7.83 -3.49 -7.18
N ARG A 135 -7.02 -2.51 -6.75
CA ARG A 135 -5.72 -2.27 -7.37
C ARG A 135 -4.78 -3.45 -7.18
N ILE A 136 -4.77 -4.01 -5.97
CA ILE A 136 -3.93 -5.17 -5.66
C ILE A 136 -4.38 -6.40 -6.48
N ASP A 137 -5.68 -6.64 -6.58
CA ASP A 137 -6.20 -7.76 -7.37
C ASP A 137 -5.79 -7.63 -8.85
N LEU A 138 -5.85 -6.42 -9.40
CA LEU A 138 -5.42 -6.19 -10.79
C LEU A 138 -3.92 -6.45 -10.95
N MET A 139 -3.11 -6.05 -9.97
CA MET A 139 -1.67 -6.33 -9.98
C MET A 139 -1.40 -7.82 -9.88
N LEU A 140 -2.11 -8.53 -9.02
CA LEU A 140 -1.92 -9.97 -8.83
C LEU A 140 -2.21 -10.77 -10.11
N ALA A 141 -3.03 -10.21 -10.99
CA ALA A 141 -3.35 -10.84 -12.28
C ALA A 141 -2.28 -10.61 -13.35
N LEU A 142 -1.30 -9.73 -13.08
CA LEU A 142 -0.24 -9.46 -14.06
C LEU A 142 0.85 -10.52 -14.03
N PRO A 143 1.44 -10.87 -15.20
CA PRO A 143 2.60 -11.77 -15.24
C PRO A 143 3.89 -11.00 -14.92
N ILE A 144 4.02 -10.53 -13.67
CA ILE A 144 5.08 -9.61 -13.25
C ILE A 144 6.47 -10.15 -13.57
N ALA A 145 6.70 -11.45 -13.32
CA ALA A 145 8.02 -12.04 -13.53
C ALA A 145 8.48 -12.04 -14.98
N SER A 146 7.54 -11.94 -15.93
CA SER A 146 7.86 -11.94 -17.35
C SER A 146 7.82 -10.57 -18.01
N LEU A 147 7.48 -9.52 -17.25
CA LEU A 147 7.42 -8.14 -17.76
C LEU A 147 8.75 -7.43 -17.56
N GLU A 148 9.16 -6.68 -18.58
CA GLU A 148 10.28 -5.75 -18.43
C GLU A 148 9.90 -4.60 -17.51
N GLN A 149 10.88 -3.99 -16.86
CA GLN A 149 10.65 -2.95 -15.87
C GLN A 149 9.80 -1.79 -16.39
N ILE A 150 10.06 -1.35 -17.61
CA ILE A 150 9.29 -0.22 -18.20
C ILE A 150 7.84 -0.63 -18.43
N ALA A 151 7.61 -1.81 -19.01
CA ALA A 151 6.26 -2.29 -19.25
C ALA A 151 5.50 -2.52 -17.95
N LEU A 152 6.17 -3.07 -16.94
CA LEU A 152 5.58 -3.27 -15.63
C LEU A 152 5.16 -1.93 -15.00
N ARG A 153 6.02 -0.93 -15.04
CA ARG A 153 5.73 0.39 -14.51
C ARG A 153 4.50 1.00 -15.17
N GLU A 154 4.43 0.92 -16.50
CA GLU A 154 3.28 1.44 -17.24
C GLU A 154 1.98 0.76 -16.85
N LYS A 155 2.00 -0.56 -16.70
CA LYS A 155 0.81 -1.31 -16.32
C LYS A 155 0.38 -0.99 -14.88
N LEU A 156 1.32 -0.85 -13.97
CA LEU A 156 1.00 -0.52 -12.58
C LEU A 156 0.43 0.91 -12.45
N GLN A 157 0.98 1.86 -13.21
CA GLN A 157 0.44 3.21 -13.23
C GLN A 157 -0.97 3.24 -13.85
N ALA A 158 -1.20 2.46 -14.89
CA ALA A 158 -2.51 2.35 -15.51
C ALA A 158 -3.55 1.80 -14.55
N ILE A 159 -3.17 0.82 -13.71
CA ILE A 159 -4.05 0.28 -12.68
C ILE A 159 -4.52 1.39 -11.73
N GLY A 160 -3.60 2.24 -11.30
CA GLY A 160 -3.95 3.37 -10.45
C GLY A 160 -4.96 4.30 -11.09
N HIS A 161 -4.78 4.62 -12.37
CA HIS A 161 -5.69 5.50 -13.10
C HIS A 161 -7.04 4.85 -13.39
N GLU A 162 -7.05 3.60 -13.81
CA GLU A 162 -8.30 2.91 -14.14
C GLU A 162 -9.20 2.74 -12.91
N ALA A 163 -8.60 2.42 -11.79
CA ALA A 163 -9.35 2.24 -10.55
C ALA A 163 -9.97 3.55 -10.06
N ASP A 164 -9.35 4.70 -10.37
CA ASP A 164 -9.86 6.01 -9.99
C ASP A 164 -11.10 6.44 -10.78
N LYS A 165 -11.36 5.80 -11.92
CA LYS A 165 -12.49 6.15 -12.78
C LYS A 165 -13.79 5.47 -12.40
N GLN A 166 -13.79 4.68 -11.35
CA GLN A 166 -14.97 3.89 -10.95
C GLN A 166 -15.63 4.36 -9.67
#